data_d857ff92b0bd77e5c5892d12373bb0dd
#
_entry.id   d857ff92b0bd77e5c5892d12373bb0dd
#
_cell.length_a   1.000
_cell.length_b   1.000
_cell.length_c   1.000
_cell.angle_alpha   90.00
_cell.angle_beta   90.00
_cell.angle_gamma   90.00
#
_symmetry.space_group_name_H-M   'P 1'
#
loop_
_entity.id
_entity.type
_entity.pdbx_description
1 polymer ?
#
loop_
_entity_poly.entity_id
_entity_poly.type
_entity_poly.pdbx_seq_one_letter_code
_entity_poly.pdbx_strand_id
1 'polypeptide(L)'
;MRLLQYNNGSDFSLTEFFESDIPEYAILSHTWEGEEVAFEDLQDGTGTKKASYEKIRFCAEQAKRDGLQYFWVDTCCINKSSSAELAEAINSMFRWYRMLTKCYVYLPDVSRTAVNTDKLAWESAFRKCRWFTRGWTLQELIAPTSVEFFCRESKRIGSKSSLEQQIYEITGIPKSALQGV
;
A
#
# COMPACT_ATOMS: atom_id res chain seq x y z
N MET A 1 -14.13 -6.68 7.46
CA MET A 1 -13.10 -6.12 6.55
C MET A 1 -13.45 -6.43 5.11
N ARG A 2 -13.36 -5.45 4.18
CA ARG A 2 -13.54 -5.73 2.75
C ARG A 2 -12.18 -5.82 2.07
N LEU A 3 -12.05 -6.78 1.17
CA LEU A 3 -10.85 -6.99 0.35
C LEU A 3 -11.21 -6.97 -1.13
N LEU A 4 -10.29 -6.46 -1.93
CA LEU A 4 -10.34 -6.54 -3.38
C LEU A 4 -9.80 -7.88 -3.86
N GLN A 5 -10.44 -8.41 -4.90
CA GLN A 5 -10.00 -9.58 -5.63
C GLN A 5 -9.92 -9.24 -7.11
N TYR A 6 -8.84 -9.69 -7.77
CA TYR A 6 -8.69 -9.52 -9.20
C TYR A 6 -9.53 -10.55 -9.95
N ASN A 7 -10.43 -10.08 -10.81
CA ASN A 7 -11.20 -10.92 -11.70
C ASN A 7 -10.47 -11.12 -13.03
N ASN A 8 -10.68 -12.28 -13.67
CA ASN A 8 -10.12 -12.54 -14.99
C ASN A 8 -10.69 -11.54 -16.00
N GLY A 9 -9.98 -10.44 -16.29
CA GLY A 9 -10.41 -9.50 -17.31
C GLY A 9 -10.18 -8.02 -17.08
N SER A 10 -9.64 -7.55 -16.00
CA SER A 10 -9.36 -6.16 -15.62
C SER A 10 -10.22 -5.54 -14.52
N ASP A 11 -11.28 -6.18 -14.08
CA ASP A 11 -12.14 -5.63 -13.04
C ASP A 11 -11.80 -6.21 -11.66
N PHE A 12 -12.09 -5.43 -10.63
CA PHE A 12 -11.95 -5.85 -9.23
C PHE A 12 -13.33 -6.09 -8.64
N SER A 13 -13.45 -7.13 -7.81
CA SER A 13 -14.61 -7.33 -6.95
C SER A 13 -14.24 -7.09 -5.50
N LEU A 14 -15.18 -6.53 -4.75
CA LEU A 14 -15.07 -6.36 -3.31
C LEU A 14 -15.78 -7.52 -2.61
N THR A 15 -15.07 -8.17 -1.69
CA THR A 15 -15.63 -9.25 -0.84
C THR A 15 -15.48 -8.84 0.62
N GLU A 16 -16.54 -9.00 1.40
CA GLU A 16 -16.54 -8.73 2.83
C GLU A 16 -16.23 -10.00 3.62
N PHE A 17 -15.32 -9.88 4.60
CA PHE A 17 -14.89 -10.96 5.48
C PHE A 17 -15.12 -10.58 6.94
N PHE A 18 -15.58 -11.55 7.73
CA PHE A 18 -15.56 -11.44 9.19
C PHE A 18 -14.13 -11.65 9.70
N GLU A 19 -13.83 -11.16 10.91
CA GLU A 19 -12.46 -11.19 11.45
C GLU A 19 -11.87 -12.61 11.54
N SER A 20 -12.71 -13.63 11.79
CA SER A 20 -12.30 -15.03 11.88
C SER A 20 -11.90 -15.65 10.54
N ASP A 21 -12.36 -15.06 9.43
CA ASP A 21 -12.33 -15.71 8.11
C ASP A 21 -11.52 -14.89 7.08
N ILE A 22 -10.76 -13.88 7.55
CA ILE A 22 -9.92 -13.04 6.68
C ILE A 22 -8.82 -13.92 6.07
N PRO A 23 -8.78 -14.06 4.72
CA PRO A 23 -7.73 -14.82 4.04
C PRO A 23 -6.39 -14.09 4.09
N GLU A 24 -5.34 -14.71 3.56
CA GLU A 24 -4.07 -14.02 3.28
C GLU A 24 -4.27 -12.90 2.27
N TYR A 25 -3.72 -11.72 2.55
CA TYR A 25 -3.88 -10.54 1.72
C TYR A 25 -2.66 -9.63 1.73
N ALA A 26 -2.57 -8.80 0.69
CA ALA A 26 -1.63 -7.69 0.64
C ALA A 26 -2.33 -6.37 1.01
N ILE A 27 -1.55 -5.36 1.38
CA ILE A 27 -2.02 -3.97 1.51
C ILE A 27 -1.20 -3.07 0.58
N LEU A 28 -1.90 -2.17 -0.13
CA LEU A 28 -1.29 -1.04 -0.80
C LEU A 28 -1.15 0.12 0.19
N SER A 29 0.08 0.48 0.51
CA SER A 29 0.40 1.71 1.22
C SER A 29 0.83 2.77 0.21
N HIS A 30 0.13 3.91 0.18
CA HIS A 30 0.36 4.94 -0.84
C HIS A 30 0.06 6.34 -0.33
N THR A 31 0.60 7.34 -1.01
CA THR A 31 0.20 8.73 -0.81
C THR A 31 -1.05 9.03 -1.63
N TRP A 32 -2.05 9.67 -1.02
CA TRP A 32 -3.24 10.11 -1.74
C TRP A 32 -2.92 11.26 -2.70
N GLU A 33 -3.53 11.22 -3.85
CA GLU A 33 -3.45 12.23 -4.90
C GLU A 33 -4.85 12.77 -5.20
N GLY A 34 -4.97 13.72 -6.14
CA GLY A 34 -6.21 14.46 -6.34
C GLY A 34 -7.42 13.63 -6.80
N GLU A 35 -7.21 12.49 -7.46
CA GLU A 35 -8.27 11.65 -8.04
C GLU A 35 -8.14 10.19 -7.57
N GLU A 36 -8.36 9.96 -6.27
CA GLU A 36 -8.38 8.61 -5.74
C GLU A 36 -9.63 7.84 -6.16
N VAL A 37 -9.46 6.54 -6.41
CA VAL A 37 -10.59 5.63 -6.56
C VAL A 37 -11.22 5.42 -5.20
N ALA A 38 -12.47 5.84 -5.06
CA ALA A 38 -13.26 5.69 -3.84
C ALA A 38 -14.08 4.39 -3.85
N PHE A 39 -14.72 4.08 -2.73
CA PHE A 39 -15.59 2.92 -2.60
C PHE A 39 -16.75 2.96 -3.61
N GLU A 40 -17.36 4.13 -3.79
CA GLU A 40 -18.48 4.34 -4.72
C GLU A 40 -18.04 4.12 -6.18
N ASP A 41 -16.83 4.55 -6.55
CA ASP A 41 -16.30 4.37 -7.92
C ASP A 41 -16.13 2.90 -8.32
N LEU A 42 -15.90 2.01 -7.34
CA LEU A 42 -15.85 0.57 -7.60
C LEU A 42 -17.26 -0.01 -7.81
N GLN A 43 -18.26 0.52 -7.09
CA GLN A 43 -19.64 0.04 -7.20
C GLN A 43 -20.29 0.44 -8.52
N ASP A 44 -20.01 1.64 -9.02
CA ASP A 44 -20.58 2.16 -10.26
C ASP A 44 -19.69 1.94 -11.50
N GLY A 45 -18.50 1.36 -11.30
CA GLY A 45 -17.55 1.02 -12.37
C GLY A 45 -16.81 2.23 -12.96
N THR A 46 -16.89 3.41 -12.35
CA THR A 46 -16.21 4.63 -12.84
C THR A 46 -14.74 4.69 -12.46
N GLY A 47 -14.31 3.89 -11.51
CA GLY A 47 -12.94 3.90 -10.97
C GLY A 47 -11.85 3.71 -12.02
N THR A 48 -12.12 2.94 -13.09
CA THR A 48 -11.15 2.66 -14.16
C THR A 48 -10.70 3.90 -14.94
N LYS A 49 -11.47 5.00 -14.89
CA LYS A 49 -11.16 6.25 -15.56
C LYS A 49 -10.24 7.17 -14.76
N LYS A 50 -10.03 6.89 -13.48
CA LYS A 50 -9.21 7.70 -12.59
C LYS A 50 -7.73 7.36 -12.72
N ALA A 51 -6.86 8.37 -12.65
CA ALA A 51 -5.41 8.18 -12.74
C ALA A 51 -4.87 7.26 -11.63
N SER A 52 -5.45 7.31 -10.42
CA SER A 52 -5.07 6.46 -9.30
C SER A 52 -5.41 4.97 -9.46
N TYR A 53 -6.21 4.60 -10.49
CA TYR A 53 -6.51 3.20 -10.77
C TYR A 53 -5.25 2.37 -11.09
N GLU A 54 -4.24 3.00 -11.70
CA GLU A 54 -2.97 2.35 -12.04
C GLU A 54 -2.25 1.78 -10.80
N LYS A 55 -2.28 2.49 -9.66
CA LYS A 55 -1.65 1.98 -8.44
C LYS A 55 -2.43 0.84 -7.79
N ILE A 56 -3.77 0.80 -7.97
CA ILE A 56 -4.59 -0.33 -7.55
C ILE A 56 -4.27 -1.55 -8.42
N ARG A 57 -4.18 -1.36 -9.74
CA ARG A 57 -3.77 -2.39 -10.69
C ARG A 57 -2.36 -2.93 -10.38
N PHE A 58 -1.42 -2.03 -10.11
CA PHE A 58 -0.08 -2.41 -9.65
C PHE A 58 -0.14 -3.33 -8.42
N CYS A 59 -0.93 -2.96 -7.40
CA CYS A 59 -1.07 -3.77 -6.18
C CYS A 59 -1.62 -5.15 -6.48
N ALA A 60 -2.66 -5.24 -7.31
CA ALA A 60 -3.26 -6.50 -7.74
C ALA A 60 -2.27 -7.40 -8.49
N GLU A 61 -1.52 -6.85 -9.44
CA GLU A 61 -0.51 -7.58 -10.19
C GLU A 61 0.62 -8.08 -9.30
N GLN A 62 1.06 -7.26 -8.34
CA GLN A 62 2.10 -7.64 -7.40
C GLN A 62 1.60 -8.72 -6.43
N ALA A 63 0.39 -8.59 -5.90
CA ALA A 63 -0.24 -9.61 -5.06
C ALA A 63 -0.33 -10.96 -5.80
N LYS A 64 -0.77 -10.94 -7.06
CA LYS A 64 -0.81 -12.14 -7.91
C LYS A 64 0.57 -12.78 -8.10
N ARG A 65 1.63 -11.99 -8.31
CA ARG A 65 3.02 -12.50 -8.43
C ARG A 65 3.48 -13.18 -7.14
N ASP A 66 3.03 -12.68 -6.00
CA ASP A 66 3.36 -13.21 -4.67
C ASP A 66 2.39 -14.35 -4.23
N GLY A 67 1.48 -14.79 -5.12
CA GLY A 67 0.55 -15.88 -4.87
C GLY A 67 -0.67 -15.48 -4.02
N LEU A 68 -0.91 -14.18 -3.81
CA LEU A 68 -2.03 -13.67 -3.03
C LEU A 68 -3.23 -13.37 -3.95
N GLN A 69 -4.40 -13.82 -3.52
CA GLN A 69 -5.66 -13.60 -4.24
C GLN A 69 -6.33 -12.28 -3.86
N TYR A 70 -6.09 -11.82 -2.64
CA TYR A 70 -6.77 -10.66 -2.06
C TYR A 70 -5.80 -9.54 -1.72
N PHE A 71 -6.29 -8.32 -1.82
CA PHE A 71 -5.55 -7.13 -1.39
C PHE A 71 -6.48 -6.04 -0.87
N TRP A 72 -5.93 -5.11 -0.13
CA TRP A 72 -6.66 -4.02 0.51
C TRP A 72 -6.08 -2.66 0.13
N VAL A 73 -6.96 -1.69 -0.10
CA VAL A 73 -6.61 -0.30 -0.40
C VAL A 73 -7.55 0.61 0.38
N ASP A 74 -7.02 1.49 1.20
CA ASP A 74 -7.79 2.32 2.13
C ASP A 74 -8.78 3.29 1.46
N THR A 75 -8.51 3.68 0.21
CA THR A 75 -9.37 4.61 -0.52
C THR A 75 -10.67 3.97 -1.00
N CYS A 76 -10.63 2.71 -1.39
CA CYS A 76 -11.76 2.04 -2.03
C CYS A 76 -12.31 0.82 -1.27
N CYS A 77 -11.58 0.29 -0.27
CA CYS A 77 -12.09 -0.78 0.58
C CYS A 77 -12.91 -0.28 1.78
N ILE A 78 -12.86 1.01 2.09
CA ILE A 78 -13.60 1.65 3.18
C ILE A 78 -14.67 2.57 2.59
N ASN A 79 -15.93 2.37 2.99
CA ASN A 79 -16.99 3.33 2.70
C ASN A 79 -16.85 4.54 3.65
N LYS A 80 -16.20 5.60 3.17
CA LYS A 80 -15.93 6.81 3.96
C LYS A 80 -17.17 7.68 4.17
N SER A 81 -18.26 7.43 3.46
CA SER A 81 -19.55 8.09 3.68
C SER A 81 -20.26 7.57 4.94
N SER A 82 -19.89 6.37 5.41
CA SER A 82 -20.35 5.79 6.67
C SER A 82 -19.39 6.13 7.80
N SER A 83 -19.79 7.02 8.71
CA SER A 83 -18.97 7.40 9.87
C SER A 83 -18.67 6.23 10.81
N ALA A 84 -19.60 5.29 10.95
CA ALA A 84 -19.43 4.10 11.77
C ALA A 84 -18.35 3.17 11.17
N GLU A 85 -18.40 2.91 9.87
CA GLU A 85 -17.42 2.08 9.18
C GLU A 85 -16.03 2.72 9.16
N LEU A 86 -15.97 4.04 8.93
CA LEU A 86 -14.71 4.76 8.98
C LEU A 86 -14.07 4.68 10.38
N ALA A 87 -14.85 4.85 11.45
CA ALA A 87 -14.36 4.72 12.82
C ALA A 87 -13.86 3.30 13.12
N GLU A 88 -14.58 2.27 12.69
CA GLU A 88 -14.16 0.87 12.82
C GLU A 88 -12.86 0.61 12.07
N ALA A 89 -12.75 1.10 10.83
CA ALA A 89 -11.53 0.96 10.03
C ALA A 89 -10.33 1.61 10.70
N ILE A 90 -10.46 2.85 11.19
CA ILE A 90 -9.40 3.58 11.90
C ILE A 90 -8.93 2.78 13.13
N ASN A 91 -9.84 2.24 13.93
CA ASN A 91 -9.52 1.47 15.13
C ASN A 91 -8.87 0.10 14.81
N SER A 92 -9.18 -0.46 13.63
CA SER A 92 -8.69 -1.78 13.22
C SER A 92 -7.42 -1.72 12.38
N MET A 93 -7.05 -0.56 11.86
CA MET A 93 -6.01 -0.40 10.83
C MET A 93 -4.66 -0.95 11.27
N PHE A 94 -4.21 -0.68 12.50
CA PHE A 94 -2.96 -1.24 13.02
C PHE A 94 -2.97 -2.78 12.99
N ARG A 95 -4.08 -3.39 13.41
CA ARG A 95 -4.24 -4.85 13.39
C ARG A 95 -4.22 -5.38 11.96
N TRP A 96 -4.88 -4.72 11.01
CA TRP A 96 -4.86 -5.12 9.60
C TRP A 96 -3.46 -5.06 9.01
N TYR A 97 -2.69 -4.02 9.32
CA TYR A 97 -1.27 -3.94 8.92
C TYR A 97 -0.39 -4.97 9.61
N ARG A 98 -0.73 -5.42 10.81
CA ARG A 98 0.00 -6.47 11.52
C ARG A 98 -0.29 -7.87 10.97
N MET A 99 -1.50 -8.12 10.49
CA MET A 99 -1.97 -9.43 10.03
C MET A 99 -1.73 -9.70 8.54
N LEU A 100 -1.40 -8.69 7.76
CA LEU A 100 -1.16 -8.85 6.32
C LEU A 100 0.03 -9.77 6.01
N THR A 101 0.03 -10.35 4.82
CA THR A 101 1.16 -11.14 4.31
C THR A 101 2.21 -10.21 3.68
N LYS A 102 1.79 -9.20 2.92
CA LYS A 102 2.67 -8.26 2.20
C LYS A 102 2.14 -6.83 2.23
N CYS A 103 3.01 -5.87 2.56
CA CYS A 103 2.74 -4.45 2.40
C CYS A 103 3.53 -3.92 1.19
N TYR A 104 2.84 -3.40 0.19
CA TYR A 104 3.45 -2.76 -0.97
C TYR A 104 3.34 -1.24 -0.85
N VAL A 105 4.46 -0.59 -0.63
CA VAL A 105 4.55 0.87 -0.57
C VAL A 105 4.82 1.40 -1.97
N TYR A 106 3.85 2.11 -2.53
CA TYR A 106 3.96 2.76 -3.85
C TYR A 106 4.35 4.23 -3.71
N LEU A 107 5.48 4.61 -4.31
CA LEU A 107 6.08 5.94 -4.21
C LEU A 107 6.03 6.66 -5.56
N PRO A 108 4.98 7.47 -5.83
CA PRO A 108 4.82 8.15 -7.12
C PRO A 108 5.87 9.24 -7.38
N ASP A 109 6.48 9.76 -6.33
CA ASP A 109 7.52 10.78 -6.37
C ASP A 109 8.96 10.22 -6.47
N VAL A 110 9.10 8.89 -6.49
CA VAL A 110 10.38 8.20 -6.73
C VAL A 110 10.35 7.55 -8.11
N SER A 111 11.30 7.92 -8.97
CA SER A 111 11.42 7.37 -10.32
C SER A 111 12.73 6.58 -10.49
N ARG A 112 12.63 5.45 -11.18
CA ARG A 112 13.77 4.58 -11.53
C ARG A 112 13.66 4.15 -12.99
N THR A 113 13.91 5.10 -13.91
CA THR A 113 13.92 4.82 -15.35
C THR A 113 15.20 4.09 -15.77
N ALA A 114 15.16 3.47 -16.96
CA ALA A 114 16.33 2.80 -17.52
C ALA A 114 17.51 3.77 -17.80
N VAL A 115 17.21 5.05 -18.02
CA VAL A 115 18.20 6.12 -18.26
C VAL A 115 18.80 6.62 -16.94
N ASN A 116 18.08 6.48 -15.83
CA ASN A 116 18.52 6.93 -14.51
C ASN A 116 18.65 5.73 -13.56
N THR A 117 19.63 4.85 -13.86
CA THR A 117 19.98 3.70 -13.01
C THR A 117 20.91 4.08 -11.86
N ASP A 118 21.29 5.37 -11.78
CA ASP A 118 22.13 5.87 -10.71
C ASP A 118 21.43 5.67 -9.34
N LYS A 119 22.06 4.83 -8.53
CA LYS A 119 21.60 4.54 -7.16
C LYS A 119 21.43 5.82 -6.34
N LEU A 120 22.28 6.81 -6.55
CA LEU A 120 22.25 8.09 -5.82
C LEU A 120 20.99 8.91 -6.15
N ALA A 121 20.53 8.86 -7.40
CA ALA A 121 19.37 9.66 -7.82
C ALA A 121 18.06 9.18 -7.21
N TRP A 122 17.74 7.88 -7.29
CA TRP A 122 16.52 7.35 -6.69
C TRP A 122 16.60 7.37 -5.16
N GLU A 123 17.77 7.17 -4.56
CA GLU A 123 17.94 7.22 -3.10
C GLU A 123 17.67 8.63 -2.57
N SER A 124 18.13 9.68 -3.26
CA SER A 124 17.82 11.07 -2.90
C SER A 124 16.32 11.35 -2.97
N ALA A 125 15.62 10.86 -4.01
CA ALA A 125 14.17 10.98 -4.14
C ALA A 125 13.44 10.18 -3.04
N PHE A 126 13.89 8.97 -2.74
CA PHE A 126 13.36 8.14 -1.66
C PHE A 126 13.43 8.84 -0.31
N ARG A 127 14.56 9.47 0.02
CA ARG A 127 14.76 10.21 1.26
C ARG A 127 13.82 11.42 1.43
N LYS A 128 13.34 11.98 0.33
CA LYS A 128 12.49 13.18 0.28
C LYS A 128 11.03 12.87 -0.04
N CYS A 129 10.69 11.58 -0.23
CA CYS A 129 9.35 11.25 -0.69
C CYS A 129 8.28 11.57 0.36
N ARG A 130 7.14 12.04 -0.13
CA ARG A 130 6.00 12.50 0.70
C ARG A 130 5.43 11.40 1.58
N TRP A 131 5.64 10.13 1.20
CA TRP A 131 5.12 9.00 1.98
C TRP A 131 5.59 9.04 3.43
N PHE A 132 6.87 9.37 3.70
CA PHE A 132 7.43 9.46 5.05
C PHE A 132 6.89 10.62 5.90
N THR A 133 6.21 11.60 5.29
CA THR A 133 5.65 12.77 6.01
C THR A 133 4.20 12.58 6.44
N ARG A 134 3.57 11.44 6.10
CA ARG A 134 2.19 11.12 6.45
C ARG A 134 2.08 10.63 7.89
N GLY A 135 1.00 11.01 8.60
CA GLY A 135 0.76 10.59 9.98
C GLY A 135 0.61 9.06 10.17
N TRP A 136 0.12 8.35 9.15
CA TRP A 136 -0.11 6.90 9.20
C TRP A 136 1.12 6.05 8.86
N THR A 137 2.16 6.64 8.28
CA THR A 137 3.38 5.95 7.85
C THR A 137 4.01 5.12 8.96
N LEU A 138 3.97 5.61 10.20
CA LEU A 138 4.56 4.92 11.34
C LEU A 138 3.98 3.52 11.52
N GLN A 139 2.64 3.40 11.53
CA GLN A 139 2.02 2.08 11.67
C GLN A 139 2.17 1.23 10.40
N GLU A 140 2.10 1.83 9.22
CA GLU A 140 2.31 1.17 7.93
C GLU A 140 3.72 0.57 7.81
N LEU A 141 4.67 1.14 8.54
CA LEU A 141 6.06 0.70 8.57
C LEU A 141 6.37 -0.31 9.68
N ILE A 142 5.82 -0.10 10.88
CA ILE A 142 6.16 -0.90 12.08
C ILE A 142 5.29 -2.16 12.17
N ALA A 143 3.98 -2.06 11.93
CA ALA A 143 3.07 -3.17 12.15
C ALA A 143 3.33 -4.37 11.22
N PRO A 144 3.62 -4.19 9.90
CA PRO A 144 3.89 -5.31 9.00
C PRO A 144 5.25 -5.95 9.24
N THR A 145 5.31 -7.28 9.12
CA THR A 145 6.60 -8.00 9.05
C THR A 145 7.29 -7.83 7.71
N SER A 146 6.51 -7.76 6.61
CA SER A 146 7.02 -7.64 5.24
C SER A 146 6.55 -6.34 4.58
N VAL A 147 7.48 -5.42 4.34
CA VAL A 147 7.23 -4.16 3.61
C VAL A 147 8.18 -4.08 2.43
N GLU A 148 7.64 -3.85 1.25
CA GLU A 148 8.40 -3.69 0.01
C GLU A 148 8.08 -2.36 -0.65
N PHE A 149 9.10 -1.65 -1.11
CA PHE A 149 9.01 -0.33 -1.69
C PHE A 149 9.12 -0.39 -3.22
N PHE A 150 8.22 0.33 -3.89
CA PHE A 150 8.15 0.40 -5.35
C PHE A 150 8.13 1.84 -5.83
N CYS A 151 8.82 2.12 -6.92
CA CYS A 151 8.83 3.43 -7.56
C CYS A 151 7.61 3.61 -8.48
N ARG A 152 7.49 4.80 -9.07
CA ARG A 152 6.43 5.17 -10.02
C ARG A 152 6.27 4.16 -11.16
N GLU A 153 7.36 3.60 -11.64
CA GLU A 153 7.37 2.63 -12.74
C GLU A 153 7.10 1.19 -12.27
N SER A 154 6.54 1.03 -11.07
CA SER A 154 6.24 -0.29 -10.47
C SER A 154 7.45 -1.21 -10.31
N LYS A 155 8.66 -0.63 -10.30
CA LYS A 155 9.89 -1.38 -10.06
C LYS A 155 10.22 -1.39 -8.56
N ARG A 156 10.59 -2.57 -8.08
CA ARG A 156 10.99 -2.74 -6.68
C ARG A 156 12.27 -1.96 -6.38
N ILE A 157 12.23 -1.13 -5.34
CA ILE A 157 13.38 -0.37 -4.83
C ILE A 157 14.13 -1.18 -3.78
N GLY A 158 13.40 -1.79 -2.86
CA GLY A 158 13.94 -2.58 -1.77
C GLY A 158 12.87 -3.03 -0.78
N SER A 159 13.30 -3.63 0.31
CA SER A 159 12.44 -4.01 1.44
C SER A 159 12.74 -3.16 2.67
N LYS A 160 11.88 -3.24 3.68
CA LYS A 160 12.11 -2.63 5.00
C LYS A 160 13.49 -2.99 5.56
N SER A 161 13.90 -4.26 5.42
CA SER A 161 15.20 -4.73 5.89
C SER A 161 16.37 -4.23 5.03
N SER A 162 16.24 -4.23 3.69
CA SER A 162 17.32 -3.77 2.80
C SER A 162 17.53 -2.26 2.80
N LEU A 163 16.52 -1.48 3.21
CA LEU A 163 16.52 -0.02 3.30
C LEU A 163 16.51 0.47 4.76
N GLU A 164 16.78 -0.40 5.71
CA GLU A 164 16.69 -0.12 7.14
C GLU A 164 17.49 1.12 7.56
N GLN A 165 18.70 1.26 7.04
CA GLN A 165 19.56 2.41 7.35
C GLN A 165 18.95 3.72 6.85
N GLN A 166 18.48 3.75 5.61
CA GLN A 166 17.84 4.93 5.01
C GLN A 166 16.54 5.28 5.76
N ILE A 167 15.73 4.28 6.09
CA ILE A 167 14.49 4.47 6.84
C ILE A 167 14.78 5.05 8.24
N TYR A 168 15.77 4.52 8.94
CA TYR A 168 16.22 5.06 10.23
C TYR A 168 16.66 6.54 10.11
N GLU A 169 17.46 6.86 9.10
CA GLU A 169 17.95 8.23 8.89
C GLU A 169 16.84 9.24 8.53
N ILE A 170 15.77 8.77 7.86
CA ILE A 170 14.62 9.61 7.49
C ILE A 170 13.67 9.80 8.68
N THR A 171 13.36 8.73 9.39
CA THR A 171 12.25 8.68 10.35
C THR A 171 12.68 8.79 11.81
N GLY A 172 13.93 8.48 12.12
CA GLY A 172 14.42 8.33 13.49
C GLY A 172 13.92 7.07 14.22
N ILE A 173 13.18 6.20 13.53
CA ILE A 173 12.65 4.96 14.13
C ILE A 173 13.81 4.00 14.39
N PRO A 174 13.98 3.52 15.63
CA PRO A 174 15.04 2.58 15.95
C PRO A 174 14.99 1.32 15.09
N LYS A 175 16.14 0.81 14.67
CA LYS A 175 16.23 -0.40 13.83
C LYS A 175 15.56 -1.61 14.48
N SER A 176 15.67 -1.76 15.81
CA SER A 176 14.97 -2.81 16.56
C SER A 176 13.45 -2.76 16.32
N ALA A 177 12.84 -1.57 16.35
CA ALA A 177 11.41 -1.41 16.06
C ALA A 177 11.06 -1.74 14.61
N LEU A 178 11.96 -1.47 13.66
CA LEU A 178 11.77 -1.85 12.26
C LEU A 178 11.85 -3.38 12.06
N GLN A 179 12.58 -4.08 12.89
CA GLN A 179 12.73 -5.54 12.87
C GLN A 179 11.62 -6.28 13.62
N GLY A 180 10.75 -5.56 14.32
CA GLY A 180 9.66 -6.16 15.10
C GLY A 180 10.09 -6.76 16.44
N VAL A 181 11.19 -6.26 17.00
CA VAL A 181 11.75 -6.68 18.31
C VAL A 181 11.48 -5.62 19.37
#